data_adbf195bdda62a6c49cf05424385b402
#
_entry.id   adbf195bdda62a6c49cf05424385b402
#
_cell.length_a   1.000
_cell.length_b   1.000
_cell.length_c   1.000
_cell.angle_alpha   90.00
_cell.angle_beta   90.00
_cell.angle_gamma   90.00
#
_symmetry.space_group_name_H-M   'P 1'
#
loop_
_entity.id
_entity.type
_entity.pdbx_description
1 polymer ?
#
loop_
_entity_poly.entity_id
_entity_poly.type
_entity_poly.pdbx_seq_one_letter_code
_entity_poly.pdbx_strand_id
1 'polypeptide(L)'
;MNRLVHHNVLATSGRAVEAAGDVATLLMDKTGTITYGNRQATGLIVARGVDEQEAAEIARVASVADETPEGRSIVSWLTENYHLSTAAGEEEKTAEVIPFSASTRMSGLDLRGRKLRKGAGDAVRQWVTEAGGDWPQEIEDSVTQIAEGGGTPLPVAVEESDGTRRVIAVVQLSDVVKPGMAERFAELRQMGIKTIMVTGDNPLTAAAIAKEAGVDDYIAEATPEDKLARIREEQAHGRMVAMTGDGTNDAPALAQADVGVAMNTGTSAAKEAANMVDLDSDPTKLIDVVRIGKQLLITRGALTTFSLANDLAKYFAILPALFSTQLPHLERLNVMHLHSPQSAIVSAVVFNALIIVALIPLALKGVAYK
;
A
#
# COMPACT_ATOMS: atom_id res chain seq x y z
N MET A 1 -0.25 20.90 5.47
CA MET A 1 0.96 20.24 5.97
C MET A 1 0.78 19.69 7.38
N ASN A 2 0.54 20.48 8.44
CA ASN A 2 0.40 19.94 9.81
C ASN A 2 -0.62 18.79 9.95
N ARG A 3 -1.73 18.81 9.22
CA ARG A 3 -2.73 17.73 9.27
C ARG A 3 -2.19 16.40 8.75
N LEU A 4 -1.38 16.41 7.69
CA LEU A 4 -0.74 15.20 7.15
C LEU A 4 0.28 14.61 8.13
N VAL A 5 1.03 15.47 8.82
CA VAL A 5 1.99 15.03 9.86
C VAL A 5 1.28 14.26 10.98
N HIS A 6 0.05 14.66 11.36
CA HIS A 6 -0.76 13.90 12.34
C HIS A 6 -1.18 12.51 11.83
N HIS A 7 -1.18 12.30 10.51
CA HIS A 7 -1.41 11.00 9.87
C HIS A 7 -0.11 10.29 9.49
N ASN A 8 1.04 10.75 10.01
CA ASN A 8 2.37 10.20 9.70
C ASN A 8 2.73 10.24 8.20
N VAL A 9 2.23 11.25 7.46
CA VAL A 9 2.59 11.49 6.07
C VAL A 9 3.33 12.81 5.96
N LEU A 10 4.51 12.77 5.35
CA LEU A 10 5.32 13.95 5.04
C LEU A 10 5.11 14.34 3.58
N ALA A 11 4.73 15.58 3.33
CA ALA A 11 4.64 16.15 1.99
C ALA A 11 5.76 17.17 1.76
N THR A 12 6.39 17.16 0.59
CA THR A 12 7.46 18.08 0.23
C THR A 12 6.95 19.50 -0.04
N SER A 13 5.67 19.63 -0.39
CA SER A 13 5.05 20.93 -0.70
C SER A 13 3.54 20.94 -0.43
N GLY A 14 2.98 22.15 -0.20
CA GLY A 14 1.52 22.32 -0.11
C GLY A 14 0.81 22.03 -1.45
N ARG A 15 1.50 22.21 -2.59
CA ARG A 15 0.96 21.91 -3.91
C ARG A 15 0.71 20.41 -4.10
N ALA A 16 1.58 19.56 -3.59
CA ALA A 16 1.39 18.10 -3.62
C ALA A 16 0.12 17.70 -2.86
N VAL A 17 -0.16 18.35 -1.71
CA VAL A 17 -1.36 18.10 -0.90
C VAL A 17 -2.63 18.57 -1.64
N GLU A 18 -2.59 19.71 -2.33
CA GLU A 18 -3.72 20.17 -3.15
C GLU A 18 -3.98 19.20 -4.30
N ALA A 19 -2.91 18.79 -5.02
CA ALA A 19 -3.01 17.82 -6.11
C ALA A 19 -3.64 16.49 -5.67
N ALA A 20 -3.35 16.04 -4.46
CA ALA A 20 -3.96 14.84 -3.91
C ALA A 20 -5.50 14.92 -3.81
N GLY A 21 -6.07 16.11 -3.65
CA GLY A 21 -7.52 16.31 -3.65
C GLY A 21 -8.20 16.09 -5.00
N ASP A 22 -7.45 16.23 -6.09
CA ASP A 22 -7.94 16.08 -7.47
C ASP A 22 -7.57 14.72 -8.10
N VAL A 23 -6.94 13.82 -7.32
CA VAL A 23 -6.59 12.48 -7.80
C VAL A 23 -7.83 11.73 -8.24
N ALA A 24 -7.80 11.22 -9.46
CA ALA A 24 -8.84 10.40 -10.07
C ALA A 24 -8.42 8.94 -10.27
N THR A 25 -7.11 8.67 -10.36
CA THR A 25 -6.57 7.32 -10.52
C THR A 25 -5.41 7.10 -9.57
N LEU A 26 -5.41 5.96 -8.89
CA LEU A 26 -4.33 5.51 -8.02
C LEU A 26 -3.69 4.25 -8.61
N LEU A 27 -2.43 4.32 -8.97
CA LEU A 27 -1.59 3.18 -9.29
C LEU A 27 -0.83 2.74 -8.04
N MET A 28 -0.79 1.44 -7.81
CA MET A 28 -0.11 0.85 -6.65
C MET A 28 0.74 -0.33 -7.08
N ASP A 29 1.99 -0.36 -6.63
CA ASP A 29 2.76 -1.59 -6.70
C ASP A 29 2.12 -2.66 -5.80
N LYS A 30 2.20 -3.94 -6.20
CA LYS A 30 1.66 -5.04 -5.39
C LYS A 30 2.51 -5.25 -4.13
N THR A 31 3.81 -5.46 -4.35
CA THR A 31 4.76 -5.96 -3.35
C THR A 31 5.10 -4.88 -2.31
N GLY A 32 5.00 -5.20 -1.02
CA GLY A 32 5.26 -4.23 0.05
C GLY A 32 4.17 -3.17 0.24
N THR A 33 3.30 -2.98 -0.76
CA THR A 33 2.21 -1.99 -0.76
C THR A 33 0.87 -2.68 -0.47
N ILE A 34 0.32 -3.44 -1.42
CA ILE A 34 -0.95 -4.18 -1.23
C ILE A 34 -0.73 -5.44 -0.40
N THR A 35 0.40 -6.13 -0.61
CA THR A 35 0.84 -7.29 0.15
C THR A 35 1.91 -6.90 1.18
N TYR A 36 2.27 -7.85 2.06
CA TYR A 36 3.31 -7.62 3.06
C TYR A 36 4.72 -7.45 2.45
N GLY A 37 4.93 -7.86 1.19
CA GLY A 37 6.23 -7.79 0.52
C GLY A 37 7.20 -8.92 0.88
N ASN A 38 6.86 -9.74 1.86
CA ASN A 38 7.51 -11.00 2.20
C ASN A 38 6.49 -12.13 2.04
N ARG A 39 6.97 -13.28 1.60
CA ARG A 39 6.11 -14.45 1.40
C ARG A 39 5.70 -15.03 2.73
N GLN A 40 4.42 -15.33 2.87
CA GLN A 40 3.82 -15.93 4.07
C GLN A 40 3.45 -17.37 3.79
N ALA A 41 3.57 -18.25 4.81
CA ALA A 41 3.06 -19.61 4.71
C ALA A 41 1.52 -19.58 4.61
N THR A 42 1.00 -20.29 3.63
CA THR A 42 -0.44 -20.34 3.32
C THR A 42 -0.98 -21.75 3.20
N GLY A 43 -0.11 -22.76 3.20
CA GLY A 43 -0.52 -24.16 3.10
C GLY A 43 0.61 -25.16 3.38
N LEU A 44 0.20 -26.38 3.70
CA LEU A 44 1.06 -27.56 3.82
C LEU A 44 0.43 -28.68 3.00
N ILE A 45 1.16 -29.19 2.00
CA ILE A 45 0.75 -30.35 1.21
C ILE A 45 1.58 -31.52 1.69
N VAL A 46 0.92 -32.51 2.30
CA VAL A 46 1.57 -33.65 2.94
C VAL A 46 1.79 -34.77 1.93
N ALA A 47 2.96 -35.40 1.95
CA ALA A 47 3.27 -36.53 1.10
C ALA A 47 2.40 -37.75 1.48
N ARG A 48 2.03 -38.57 0.48
CA ARG A 48 1.14 -39.69 0.67
C ARG A 48 1.72 -40.69 1.67
N GLY A 49 0.90 -41.11 2.63
CA GLY A 49 1.29 -42.09 3.66
C GLY A 49 2.05 -41.48 4.84
N VAL A 50 2.24 -40.17 4.89
CA VAL A 50 2.77 -39.45 6.04
C VAL A 50 1.59 -38.93 6.87
N ASP A 51 1.70 -38.99 8.19
CA ASP A 51 0.72 -38.40 9.10
C ASP A 51 0.83 -36.88 9.04
N GLU A 52 -0.33 -36.19 8.93
CA GLU A 52 -0.40 -34.76 8.74
C GLU A 52 0.19 -34.00 9.94
N GLN A 53 -0.06 -34.46 11.15
CA GLN A 53 0.47 -33.86 12.37
C GLN A 53 2.00 -34.04 12.46
N GLU A 54 2.51 -35.24 12.09
CA GLU A 54 3.96 -35.50 12.00
C GLU A 54 4.62 -34.60 10.97
N ALA A 55 4.00 -34.42 9.77
CA ALA A 55 4.52 -33.60 8.72
C ALA A 55 4.58 -32.12 9.14
N ALA A 56 3.53 -31.64 9.80
CA ALA A 56 3.47 -30.28 10.32
C ALA A 56 4.56 -30.03 11.39
N GLU A 57 4.74 -30.95 12.30
CA GLU A 57 5.78 -30.87 13.35
C GLU A 57 7.20 -30.88 12.75
N ILE A 58 7.48 -31.75 11.79
CA ILE A 58 8.78 -31.80 11.11
C ILE A 58 9.03 -30.46 10.34
N ALA A 59 8.02 -29.93 9.65
CA ALA A 59 8.15 -28.66 8.94
C ALA A 59 8.37 -27.48 9.90
N ARG A 60 7.70 -27.48 11.06
CA ARG A 60 7.92 -26.50 12.13
C ARG A 60 9.35 -26.57 12.67
N VAL A 61 9.79 -27.76 13.07
CA VAL A 61 11.14 -27.96 13.61
C VAL A 61 12.22 -27.58 12.61
N ALA A 62 12.07 -27.92 11.33
CA ALA A 62 12.98 -27.51 10.26
C ALA A 62 13.03 -25.99 10.04
N SER A 63 12.07 -25.25 10.60
CA SER A 63 11.94 -23.81 10.43
C SER A 63 12.18 -23.00 11.71
N VAL A 64 12.21 -23.63 12.89
CA VAL A 64 12.24 -22.93 14.18
C VAL A 64 13.50 -22.07 14.39
N ALA A 65 14.62 -22.45 13.78
CA ALA A 65 15.89 -21.71 13.84
C ALA A 65 16.07 -20.74 12.66
N ASP A 66 15.09 -20.63 11.77
CA ASP A 66 15.11 -19.73 10.61
C ASP A 66 14.54 -18.38 11.00
N GLU A 67 15.39 -17.40 11.26
CA GLU A 67 15.01 -16.05 11.67
C GLU A 67 14.52 -15.16 10.51
N THR A 68 14.43 -15.68 9.29
CA THR A 68 13.86 -14.94 8.18
C THR A 68 12.36 -14.67 8.39
N PRO A 69 11.77 -13.65 7.75
CA PRO A 69 10.32 -13.45 7.80
C PRO A 69 9.53 -14.69 7.34
N GLU A 70 10.03 -15.37 6.32
CA GLU A 70 9.47 -16.61 5.78
C GLU A 70 9.52 -17.74 6.80
N GLY A 71 10.66 -17.94 7.46
CA GLY A 71 10.83 -18.95 8.50
C GLY A 71 9.88 -18.74 9.67
N ARG A 72 9.80 -17.51 10.18
CA ARG A 72 8.84 -17.14 11.24
C ARG A 72 7.40 -17.35 10.82
N SER A 73 7.07 -17.03 9.57
CA SER A 73 5.73 -17.25 9.05
C SER A 73 5.35 -18.72 8.99
N ILE A 74 6.29 -19.61 8.60
CA ILE A 74 6.06 -21.06 8.59
C ILE A 74 5.75 -21.55 10.00
N VAL A 75 6.56 -21.17 10.98
CA VAL A 75 6.35 -21.57 12.37
C VAL A 75 5.00 -21.08 12.90
N SER A 76 4.67 -19.81 12.67
CA SER A 76 3.39 -19.22 13.12
C SER A 76 2.21 -19.94 12.49
N TRP A 77 2.22 -20.10 11.15
CA TRP A 77 1.13 -20.72 10.42
C TRP A 77 0.90 -22.18 10.84
N LEU A 78 1.98 -22.97 10.98
CA LEU A 78 1.88 -24.36 11.42
C LEU A 78 1.38 -24.46 12.86
N THR A 79 1.84 -23.57 13.74
CA THR A 79 1.40 -23.52 15.13
C THR A 79 -0.10 -23.23 15.24
N GLU A 80 -0.60 -22.27 14.48
CA GLU A 80 -2.02 -21.87 14.49
C GLU A 80 -2.92 -22.97 13.90
N ASN A 81 -2.52 -23.57 12.78
CA ASN A 81 -3.38 -24.52 12.06
C ASN A 81 -3.31 -25.94 12.62
N TYR A 82 -2.17 -26.35 13.23
CA TYR A 82 -1.98 -27.68 13.77
C TYR A 82 -1.85 -27.73 15.31
N HIS A 83 -2.07 -26.59 15.98
CA HIS A 83 -1.97 -26.45 17.45
C HIS A 83 -0.63 -26.90 18.03
N LEU A 84 0.46 -26.59 17.32
CA LEU A 84 1.82 -26.93 17.73
C LEU A 84 2.40 -25.86 18.67
N SER A 85 3.54 -26.16 19.31
CA SER A 85 4.25 -25.19 20.13
C SER A 85 5.00 -24.16 19.28
N THR A 86 4.92 -22.89 19.63
CA THR A 86 5.75 -21.82 19.02
C THR A 86 7.18 -21.84 19.55
N ALA A 87 7.38 -22.32 20.78
CA ALA A 87 8.68 -22.35 21.43
C ALA A 87 9.51 -23.55 20.97
N ALA A 88 10.79 -23.32 20.70
CA ALA A 88 11.75 -24.40 20.49
C ALA A 88 11.83 -25.26 21.75
N GLY A 89 11.68 -26.57 21.59
CA GLY A 89 11.91 -27.58 22.66
C GLY A 89 13.37 -27.56 23.13
N GLU A 90 13.63 -28.10 24.31
CA GLU A 90 15.01 -28.15 24.86
C GLU A 90 15.99 -28.89 23.92
N GLU A 91 15.49 -29.85 23.18
CA GLU A 91 16.27 -30.59 22.21
C GLU A 91 16.56 -29.82 20.94
N GLU A 92 15.59 -29.04 20.48
CA GLU A 92 15.74 -28.19 19.32
C GLU A 92 16.74 -27.05 19.57
N LYS A 93 16.85 -26.57 20.82
CA LYS A 93 17.83 -25.55 21.23
C LYS A 93 19.28 -26.06 21.19
N THR A 94 19.46 -27.39 21.32
CA THR A 94 20.79 -28.04 21.32
C THR A 94 21.13 -28.67 19.98
N ALA A 95 20.23 -28.61 19.01
CA ALA A 95 20.42 -29.18 17.69
C ALA A 95 21.42 -28.35 16.84
N GLU A 96 22.05 -29.00 15.88
CA GLU A 96 22.91 -28.32 14.92
C GLU A 96 22.05 -27.59 13.86
N VAL A 97 22.14 -26.30 13.85
CA VAL A 97 21.42 -25.45 12.88
C VAL A 97 22.16 -25.40 11.55
N ILE A 98 21.50 -25.77 10.48
CA ILE A 98 22.00 -25.61 9.11
C ILE A 98 21.39 -24.35 8.50
N PRO A 99 22.13 -23.23 8.45
CA PRO A 99 21.62 -22.00 7.88
C PRO A 99 21.45 -22.13 6.36
N PHE A 100 20.54 -21.33 5.79
CA PHE A 100 20.40 -21.28 4.35
C PHE A 100 21.71 -20.83 3.69
N SER A 101 22.11 -21.54 2.65
CA SER A 101 23.23 -21.11 1.79
C SER A 101 22.81 -21.08 0.32
N ALA A 102 23.36 -20.12 -0.44
CA ALA A 102 23.08 -20.01 -1.88
C ALA A 102 23.63 -21.22 -2.67
N SER A 103 24.63 -21.93 -2.14
CA SER A 103 25.22 -23.13 -2.78
C SER A 103 24.35 -24.36 -2.62
N THR A 104 23.78 -24.59 -1.43
CA THR A 104 22.92 -25.74 -1.16
C THR A 104 21.44 -25.45 -1.43
N ARG A 105 21.04 -24.19 -1.36
CA ARG A 105 19.64 -23.69 -1.45
C ARG A 105 18.68 -24.41 -0.49
N MET A 106 19.21 -24.87 0.63
CA MET A 106 18.49 -25.55 1.70
C MET A 106 18.90 -24.97 3.05
N SER A 107 18.01 -25.10 4.02
CA SER A 107 18.24 -24.87 5.45
C SER A 107 17.62 -26.00 6.25
N GLY A 108 17.90 -26.09 7.54
CA GLY A 108 17.30 -27.11 8.37
C GLY A 108 17.97 -27.28 9.72
N LEU A 109 17.76 -28.44 10.30
CA LEU A 109 18.20 -28.78 11.64
C LEU A 109 18.65 -30.26 11.72
N ASP A 110 19.77 -30.51 12.38
CA ASP A 110 20.22 -31.88 12.69
C ASP A 110 19.92 -32.21 14.16
N LEU A 111 19.06 -33.18 14.38
CA LEU A 111 18.49 -33.50 15.68
C LEU A 111 18.44 -35.00 15.91
N ARG A 112 19.11 -35.51 16.95
CA ARG A 112 19.03 -36.92 17.37
C ARG A 112 19.29 -37.94 16.26
N GLY A 113 20.27 -37.68 15.40
CA GLY A 113 20.58 -38.58 14.28
C GLY A 113 19.61 -38.48 13.09
N ARG A 114 18.63 -37.58 13.16
CA ARG A 114 17.79 -37.18 12.02
C ARG A 114 18.29 -35.85 11.44
N LYS A 115 18.20 -35.70 10.14
CA LYS A 115 18.50 -34.44 9.48
C LYS A 115 17.25 -33.92 8.79
N LEU A 116 16.81 -32.75 9.18
CA LEU A 116 15.65 -32.10 8.60
C LEU A 116 16.12 -31.02 7.59
N ARG A 117 15.60 -31.05 6.40
CA ARG A 117 15.94 -30.07 5.33
C ARG A 117 14.69 -29.52 4.70
N LYS A 118 14.72 -28.19 4.46
CA LYS A 118 13.74 -27.50 3.64
C LYS A 118 14.46 -26.59 2.65
N GLY A 119 13.90 -26.35 1.48
CA GLY A 119 14.53 -25.47 0.52
C GLY A 119 13.91 -25.50 -0.87
N ALA A 120 14.69 -25.11 -1.86
CA ALA A 120 14.27 -25.12 -3.26
C ALA A 120 13.96 -26.55 -3.74
N GLY A 121 12.88 -26.68 -4.56
CA GLY A 121 12.35 -27.97 -4.98
C GLY A 121 13.39 -28.89 -5.58
N ASP A 122 14.19 -28.38 -6.53
CA ASP A 122 15.25 -29.14 -7.18
C ASP A 122 16.39 -29.52 -6.21
N ALA A 123 16.75 -28.67 -5.27
CA ALA A 123 17.81 -28.95 -4.30
C ALA A 123 17.39 -30.04 -3.31
N VAL A 124 16.19 -29.96 -2.75
CA VAL A 124 15.67 -30.98 -1.84
C VAL A 124 15.44 -32.31 -2.56
N ARG A 125 14.92 -32.28 -3.79
CA ARG A 125 14.79 -33.44 -4.65
C ARG A 125 16.13 -34.16 -4.87
N GLN A 126 17.16 -33.38 -5.26
CA GLN A 126 18.50 -33.92 -5.44
C GLN A 126 19.03 -34.57 -4.14
N TRP A 127 18.89 -33.86 -3.01
CA TRP A 127 19.33 -34.36 -1.72
C TRP A 127 18.64 -35.66 -1.32
N VAL A 128 17.34 -35.83 -1.56
CA VAL A 128 16.59 -37.04 -1.30
C VAL A 128 17.05 -38.19 -2.22
N THR A 129 17.14 -37.95 -3.52
CA THR A 129 17.46 -38.98 -4.52
C THR A 129 18.90 -39.44 -4.50
N GLU A 130 19.86 -38.61 -4.10
CA GLU A 130 21.27 -38.98 -3.92
C GLU A 130 21.48 -40.10 -2.86
N ALA A 131 20.58 -40.17 -1.87
CA ALA A 131 20.59 -41.24 -0.88
C ALA A 131 19.70 -42.44 -1.28
N GLY A 132 19.22 -42.50 -2.51
CA GLY A 132 18.31 -43.53 -3.00
C GLY A 132 16.87 -43.41 -2.50
N GLY A 133 16.51 -42.24 -1.93
CA GLY A 133 15.13 -41.92 -1.55
C GLY A 133 14.22 -41.70 -2.74
N ASP A 134 12.92 -41.93 -2.56
CA ASP A 134 11.91 -41.70 -3.59
C ASP A 134 11.41 -40.26 -3.61
N TRP A 135 11.15 -39.77 -4.82
CA TRP A 135 10.50 -38.45 -5.03
C TRP A 135 9.17 -38.67 -5.73
N PRO A 136 8.06 -38.71 -4.98
CA PRO A 136 6.74 -39.00 -5.53
C PRO A 136 6.30 -37.98 -6.57
N GLN A 137 5.61 -38.44 -7.62
CA GLN A 137 5.11 -37.58 -8.68
C GLN A 137 4.12 -36.54 -8.14
N GLU A 138 3.34 -36.88 -7.15
CA GLU A 138 2.39 -35.94 -6.48
C GLU A 138 3.07 -34.73 -5.82
N ILE A 139 4.29 -34.93 -5.32
CA ILE A 139 5.11 -33.84 -4.76
C ILE A 139 5.64 -32.96 -5.89
N GLU A 140 6.11 -33.53 -6.99
CA GLU A 140 6.54 -32.80 -8.18
C GLU A 140 5.40 -31.96 -8.74
N ASP A 141 4.20 -32.54 -8.87
CA ASP A 141 3.00 -31.88 -9.35
C ASP A 141 2.61 -30.71 -8.41
N SER A 142 2.70 -30.93 -7.10
CA SER A 142 2.42 -29.88 -6.09
C SER A 142 3.42 -28.73 -6.15
N VAL A 143 4.72 -29.03 -6.28
CA VAL A 143 5.78 -28.03 -6.47
C VAL A 143 5.52 -27.20 -7.71
N THR A 144 5.18 -27.86 -8.83
CA THR A 144 4.88 -27.19 -10.10
C THR A 144 3.63 -26.32 -9.99
N GLN A 145 2.54 -26.84 -9.44
CA GLN A 145 1.28 -26.12 -9.29
C GLN A 145 1.42 -24.86 -8.41
N ILE A 146 2.15 -24.97 -7.29
CA ILE A 146 2.41 -23.81 -6.42
C ILE A 146 3.23 -22.74 -7.18
N ALA A 147 4.28 -23.18 -7.91
CA ALA A 147 5.13 -22.27 -8.65
C ALA A 147 4.37 -21.57 -9.80
N GLU A 148 3.57 -22.33 -10.57
CA GLU A 148 2.70 -21.77 -11.63
C GLU A 148 1.66 -20.80 -11.08
N GLY A 149 1.18 -21.03 -9.86
CA GLY A 149 0.29 -20.10 -9.13
C GLY A 149 0.99 -18.86 -8.57
N GLY A 150 2.29 -18.67 -8.82
CA GLY A 150 3.08 -17.54 -8.31
C GLY A 150 3.53 -17.68 -6.86
N GLY A 151 3.26 -18.81 -6.22
CA GLY A 151 3.75 -19.16 -4.90
C GLY A 151 5.21 -19.65 -4.92
N THR A 152 5.79 -19.85 -3.74
CA THR A 152 7.08 -20.53 -3.56
C THR A 152 6.85 -21.85 -2.85
N PRO A 153 7.07 -22.97 -3.53
CA PRO A 153 7.08 -24.27 -2.90
C PRO A 153 8.38 -24.46 -2.11
N LEU A 154 8.27 -24.87 -0.85
CA LEU A 154 9.39 -25.29 -0.03
C LEU A 154 9.16 -26.74 0.41
N PRO A 155 9.65 -27.75 -0.34
CA PRO A 155 9.67 -29.11 0.12
C PRO A 155 10.44 -29.26 1.43
N VAL A 156 9.92 -30.12 2.29
CA VAL A 156 10.50 -30.53 3.57
C VAL A 156 10.81 -32.00 3.49
N ALA A 157 12.03 -32.38 3.82
CA ALA A 157 12.50 -33.77 3.80
C ALA A 157 13.26 -34.13 5.08
N VAL A 158 13.30 -35.38 5.39
CA VAL A 158 14.00 -35.97 6.55
C VAL A 158 14.95 -37.06 6.12
N GLU A 159 16.13 -37.09 6.75
CA GLU A 159 17.02 -38.26 6.80
C GLU A 159 16.85 -38.90 8.15
N GLU A 160 16.44 -40.14 8.16
CA GLU A 160 16.28 -40.95 9.38
C GLU A 160 17.65 -41.45 9.88
N SER A 161 17.69 -41.98 11.10
CA SER A 161 18.92 -42.47 11.71
C SER A 161 19.59 -43.66 10.98
N ASP A 162 18.86 -44.37 10.13
CA ASP A 162 19.37 -45.42 9.25
C ASP A 162 19.93 -44.90 7.91
N GLY A 163 19.89 -43.57 7.71
CA GLY A 163 20.37 -42.87 6.48
C GLY A 163 19.36 -42.80 5.36
N THR A 164 18.14 -43.33 5.54
CA THR A 164 17.08 -43.22 4.54
C THR A 164 16.56 -41.78 4.49
N ARG A 165 16.39 -41.23 3.27
CA ARG A 165 15.83 -39.90 3.03
C ARG A 165 14.47 -39.97 2.37
N ARG A 166 13.54 -39.20 2.88
CA ARG A 166 12.18 -39.09 2.30
C ARG A 166 11.68 -37.67 2.36
N VAL A 167 10.89 -37.29 1.35
CA VAL A 167 10.12 -36.05 1.38
C VAL A 167 8.88 -36.25 2.26
N ILE A 168 8.59 -35.26 3.09
CA ILE A 168 7.49 -35.29 4.08
C ILE A 168 6.32 -34.45 3.62
N ALA A 169 6.59 -33.24 3.16
CA ALA A 169 5.58 -32.28 2.76
C ALA A 169 6.17 -31.17 1.88
N VAL A 170 5.29 -30.35 1.33
CA VAL A 170 5.64 -29.09 0.67
C VAL A 170 4.92 -27.97 1.40
N VAL A 171 5.68 -27.04 1.98
CA VAL A 171 5.14 -25.78 2.50
C VAL A 171 4.92 -24.83 1.34
N GLN A 172 3.72 -24.28 1.25
CA GLN A 172 3.38 -23.25 0.27
C GLN A 172 3.59 -21.88 0.90
N LEU A 173 4.41 -21.03 0.24
CA LEU A 173 4.54 -19.63 0.56
C LEU A 173 3.90 -18.78 -0.54
N SER A 174 3.15 -17.77 -0.15
CA SER A 174 2.49 -16.85 -1.09
C SER A 174 2.57 -15.42 -0.59
N ASP A 175 2.44 -14.46 -1.49
CA ASP A 175 2.18 -13.07 -1.11
C ASP A 175 0.76 -12.97 -0.56
N VAL A 176 0.63 -12.43 0.64
CA VAL A 176 -0.67 -12.26 1.31
C VAL A 176 -1.08 -10.80 1.29
N VAL A 177 -2.32 -10.55 0.87
CA VAL A 177 -2.94 -9.22 0.90
C VAL A 177 -3.05 -8.75 2.35
N LYS A 178 -2.68 -7.50 2.60
CA LYS A 178 -2.82 -6.90 3.92
C LYS A 178 -4.31 -6.84 4.32
N PRO A 179 -4.67 -7.14 5.59
CA PRO A 179 -6.06 -7.11 6.03
C PRO A 179 -6.67 -5.72 5.88
N GLY A 180 -7.97 -5.67 5.57
CA GLY A 180 -8.71 -4.41 5.43
C GLY A 180 -8.51 -3.68 4.10
N MET A 181 -7.76 -4.23 3.14
CA MET A 181 -7.51 -3.56 1.86
C MET A 181 -8.78 -3.42 1.02
N ALA A 182 -9.63 -4.44 1.00
CA ALA A 182 -10.87 -4.42 0.22
C ALA A 182 -11.83 -3.31 0.66
N GLU A 183 -11.99 -3.11 1.96
CA GLU A 183 -12.80 -2.03 2.54
C GLU A 183 -12.22 -0.66 2.20
N ARG A 184 -10.91 -0.52 2.27
CA ARG A 184 -10.22 0.73 1.95
C ARG A 184 -10.31 1.08 0.47
N PHE A 185 -10.20 0.10 -0.42
CA PHE A 185 -10.39 0.35 -1.86
C PHE A 185 -11.85 0.66 -2.19
N ALA A 186 -12.81 0.05 -1.48
CA ALA A 186 -14.21 0.44 -1.60
C ALA A 186 -14.44 1.90 -1.19
N GLU A 187 -13.78 2.39 -0.14
CA GLU A 187 -13.82 3.79 0.29
C GLU A 187 -13.24 4.73 -0.79
N LEU A 188 -12.08 4.40 -1.36
CA LEU A 188 -11.48 5.17 -2.48
C LEU A 188 -12.43 5.24 -3.69
N ARG A 189 -13.08 4.13 -4.03
CA ARG A 189 -14.07 4.08 -5.11
C ARG A 189 -15.28 4.98 -4.84
N GLN A 190 -15.76 5.05 -3.60
CA GLN A 190 -16.82 5.99 -3.20
C GLN A 190 -16.37 7.45 -3.34
N MET A 191 -15.08 7.72 -3.20
CA MET A 191 -14.49 9.05 -3.43
C MET A 191 -14.27 9.36 -4.92
N GLY A 192 -14.63 8.45 -5.83
CA GLY A 192 -14.47 8.58 -7.28
C GLY A 192 -13.06 8.27 -7.79
N ILE A 193 -12.25 7.54 -7.02
CA ILE A 193 -10.86 7.21 -7.38
C ILE A 193 -10.82 5.78 -7.91
N LYS A 194 -10.33 5.60 -9.14
CA LYS A 194 -10.04 4.30 -9.73
C LYS A 194 -8.73 3.75 -9.18
N THR A 195 -8.73 2.51 -8.74
CA THR A 195 -7.53 1.82 -8.20
C THR A 195 -6.99 0.81 -9.20
N ILE A 196 -5.69 0.85 -9.46
CA ILE A 196 -5.00 -0.04 -10.41
C ILE A 196 -3.80 -0.65 -9.71
N MET A 197 -3.78 -1.98 -9.59
CA MET A 197 -2.63 -2.72 -9.11
C MET A 197 -1.66 -2.97 -10.26
N VAL A 198 -0.36 -2.79 -10.01
CA VAL A 198 0.69 -3.09 -10.98
C VAL A 198 1.63 -4.15 -10.38
N THR A 199 1.92 -5.20 -11.12
CA THR A 199 2.75 -6.32 -10.65
C THR A 199 3.53 -6.98 -11.79
N GLY A 200 4.70 -7.50 -11.47
CA GLY A 200 5.47 -8.36 -12.38
C GLY A 200 4.99 -9.81 -12.42
N ASP A 201 3.97 -10.18 -11.65
CA ASP A 201 3.42 -11.54 -11.64
C ASP A 201 2.72 -11.89 -12.94
N ASN A 202 2.54 -13.20 -13.16
CA ASN A 202 1.72 -13.70 -14.25
C ASN A 202 0.25 -13.28 -14.11
N PRO A 203 -0.53 -13.28 -15.22
CA PRO A 203 -1.92 -12.80 -15.22
C PRO A 203 -2.85 -13.53 -14.25
N LEU A 204 -2.64 -14.84 -14.01
CA LEU A 204 -3.49 -15.63 -13.10
C LEU A 204 -3.30 -15.22 -11.64
N THR A 205 -2.05 -15.09 -11.22
CA THR A 205 -1.71 -14.61 -9.87
C THR A 205 -2.17 -13.17 -9.66
N ALA A 206 -1.92 -12.29 -10.64
CA ALA A 206 -2.35 -10.91 -10.59
C ALA A 206 -3.87 -10.78 -10.47
N ALA A 207 -4.64 -11.56 -11.24
CA ALA A 207 -6.10 -11.56 -11.18
C ALA A 207 -6.62 -12.02 -9.81
N ALA A 208 -6.02 -13.07 -9.23
CA ALA A 208 -6.41 -13.59 -7.91
C ALA A 208 -6.18 -12.54 -6.81
N ILE A 209 -5.01 -11.92 -6.77
CA ILE A 209 -4.66 -10.88 -5.79
C ILE A 209 -5.52 -9.62 -5.99
N ALA A 210 -5.73 -9.19 -7.25
CA ALA A 210 -6.57 -8.03 -7.56
C ALA A 210 -8.02 -8.23 -7.05
N LYS A 211 -8.56 -9.43 -7.24
CA LYS A 211 -9.90 -9.80 -6.75
C LYS A 211 -9.96 -9.83 -5.22
N GLU A 212 -8.96 -10.42 -4.57
CA GLU A 212 -8.88 -10.49 -3.10
C GLU A 212 -8.73 -9.10 -2.49
N ALA A 213 -7.84 -8.28 -3.03
CA ALA A 213 -7.62 -6.91 -2.59
C ALA A 213 -8.81 -5.97 -2.91
N GLY A 214 -9.62 -6.30 -3.91
CA GLY A 214 -10.77 -5.50 -4.33
C GLY A 214 -10.40 -4.25 -5.15
N VAL A 215 -9.28 -4.28 -5.88
CA VAL A 215 -8.90 -3.19 -6.82
C VAL A 215 -9.78 -3.22 -8.06
N ASP A 216 -9.87 -2.07 -8.77
CA ASP A 216 -10.74 -1.94 -9.95
C ASP A 216 -10.12 -2.52 -11.22
N ASP A 217 -8.78 -2.51 -11.30
CA ASP A 217 -8.03 -2.93 -12.49
C ASP A 217 -6.63 -3.42 -12.08
N TYR A 218 -5.95 -4.14 -12.96
CA TYR A 218 -4.57 -4.56 -12.71
C TYR A 218 -3.77 -4.66 -14.01
N ILE A 219 -2.44 -4.57 -13.89
CA ILE A 219 -1.47 -4.78 -14.95
C ILE A 219 -0.53 -5.89 -14.47
N ALA A 220 -0.55 -7.03 -15.17
CA ALA A 220 0.32 -8.17 -14.93
C ALA A 220 1.58 -8.09 -15.80
N GLU A 221 2.63 -8.83 -15.43
CA GLU A 221 3.91 -8.89 -16.16
C GLU A 221 4.50 -7.51 -16.46
N ALA A 222 4.17 -6.52 -15.61
CA ALA A 222 4.50 -5.12 -15.83
C ALA A 222 5.99 -4.84 -15.65
N THR A 223 6.56 -4.18 -16.62
CA THR A 223 7.89 -3.56 -16.55
C THR A 223 7.81 -2.17 -15.93
N PRO A 224 8.93 -1.56 -15.50
CA PRO A 224 8.96 -0.15 -15.08
C PRO A 224 8.44 0.81 -16.15
N GLU A 225 8.67 0.50 -17.43
CA GLU A 225 8.20 1.27 -18.57
C GLU A 225 6.67 1.21 -18.71
N ASP A 226 6.05 0.06 -18.44
CA ASP A 226 4.59 -0.09 -18.46
C ASP A 226 3.91 0.73 -17.37
N LYS A 227 4.52 0.78 -16.16
CA LYS A 227 4.05 1.66 -15.08
C LYS A 227 4.03 3.12 -15.54
N LEU A 228 5.12 3.56 -16.15
CA LEU A 228 5.26 4.93 -16.64
C LEU A 228 4.28 5.23 -17.79
N ALA A 229 4.13 4.30 -18.73
CA ALA A 229 3.20 4.41 -19.85
C ALA A 229 1.76 4.56 -19.36
N ARG A 230 1.36 3.74 -18.39
CA ARG A 230 0.01 3.80 -17.80
C ARG A 230 -0.27 5.14 -17.12
N ILE A 231 0.68 5.69 -16.37
CA ILE A 231 0.53 7.01 -15.75
C ILE A 231 0.31 8.08 -16.82
N ARG A 232 1.14 8.07 -17.87
CA ARG A 232 1.02 9.04 -18.99
C ARG A 232 -0.30 8.91 -19.74
N GLU A 233 -0.79 7.70 -19.93
CA GLU A 233 -2.09 7.44 -20.56
C GLU A 233 -3.24 8.07 -19.75
N GLU A 234 -3.27 7.85 -18.44
CA GLU A 234 -4.27 8.43 -17.54
C GLU A 234 -4.18 9.97 -17.54
N GLN A 235 -2.97 10.52 -17.48
CA GLN A 235 -2.72 11.97 -17.54
C GLN A 235 -3.15 12.57 -18.89
N ALA A 236 -2.94 11.89 -20.01
CA ALA A 236 -3.37 12.33 -21.33
C ALA A 236 -4.90 12.42 -21.45
N HIS A 237 -5.63 11.64 -20.65
CA HIS A 237 -7.09 11.76 -20.53
C HIS A 237 -7.54 12.84 -19.53
N GLY A 238 -6.62 13.67 -19.02
CA GLY A 238 -6.92 14.75 -18.08
C GLY A 238 -7.17 14.29 -16.65
N ARG A 239 -6.79 13.05 -16.29
CA ARG A 239 -6.92 12.51 -14.95
C ARG A 239 -5.64 12.75 -14.15
N MET A 240 -5.78 13.23 -12.92
CA MET A 240 -4.65 13.30 -11.99
C MET A 240 -4.37 11.94 -11.40
N VAL A 241 -3.10 11.55 -11.41
CA VAL A 241 -2.64 10.22 -11.04
C VAL A 241 -1.82 10.29 -9.76
N ALA A 242 -2.19 9.44 -8.78
CA ALA A 242 -1.34 9.10 -7.66
C ALA A 242 -0.63 7.76 -7.95
N MET A 243 0.62 7.64 -7.50
CA MET A 243 1.40 6.41 -7.54
C MET A 243 1.95 6.12 -6.16
N THR A 244 1.81 4.87 -5.70
CA THR A 244 2.49 4.38 -4.50
C THR A 244 3.45 3.25 -4.85
N GLY A 245 4.65 3.26 -4.25
CA GLY A 245 5.67 2.25 -4.47
C GLY A 245 6.80 2.37 -3.45
N ASP A 246 7.63 1.33 -3.37
CA ASP A 246 8.73 1.24 -2.42
C ASP A 246 10.09 0.92 -3.07
N GLY A 247 10.09 0.46 -4.31
CA GLY A 247 11.28 0.01 -5.04
C GLY A 247 12.02 1.11 -5.81
N THR A 248 13.30 0.86 -6.11
CA THR A 248 14.10 1.72 -7.01
C THR A 248 13.50 1.74 -8.43
N ASN A 249 12.90 0.64 -8.86
CA ASN A 249 12.19 0.51 -10.12
C ASN A 249 10.90 1.34 -10.19
N ASP A 250 10.37 1.78 -9.05
CA ASP A 250 9.20 2.66 -8.98
C ASP A 250 9.55 4.15 -9.09
N ALA A 251 10.82 4.51 -8.87
CA ALA A 251 11.24 5.90 -8.83
C ALA A 251 10.84 6.72 -10.09
N PRO A 252 10.97 6.23 -11.33
CA PRO A 252 10.52 6.96 -12.51
C PRO A 252 9.00 7.17 -12.53
N ALA A 253 8.22 6.19 -12.08
CA ALA A 253 6.76 6.26 -12.00
C ALA A 253 6.30 7.22 -10.90
N LEU A 254 6.94 7.18 -9.72
CA LEU A 254 6.71 8.11 -8.61
C LEU A 254 7.00 9.56 -9.01
N ALA A 255 8.07 9.80 -9.75
CA ALA A 255 8.41 11.14 -10.25
C ALA A 255 7.46 11.65 -11.34
N GLN A 256 6.91 10.76 -12.17
CA GLN A 256 5.97 11.11 -13.25
C GLN A 256 4.57 11.39 -12.70
N ALA A 257 4.15 10.71 -11.66
CA ALA A 257 2.82 10.88 -11.07
C ALA A 257 2.62 12.30 -10.53
N ASP A 258 1.37 12.80 -10.57
CA ASP A 258 1.02 14.09 -9.97
C ASP A 258 1.21 14.05 -8.44
N VAL A 259 0.94 12.88 -7.85
CA VAL A 259 1.16 12.59 -6.44
C VAL A 259 1.93 11.26 -6.32
N GLY A 260 3.23 11.33 -6.05
CA GLY A 260 4.07 10.16 -5.75
C GLY A 260 4.19 9.98 -4.24
N VAL A 261 3.79 8.81 -3.73
CA VAL A 261 3.89 8.47 -2.31
C VAL A 261 4.85 7.29 -2.14
N ALA A 262 6.00 7.54 -1.56
CA ALA A 262 6.94 6.48 -1.22
C ALA A 262 6.66 5.93 0.19
N MET A 263 6.87 4.63 0.36
CA MET A 263 6.80 3.98 1.67
C MET A 263 8.08 4.25 2.48
N ASN A 264 7.97 4.36 3.79
CA ASN A 264 9.15 4.56 4.65
C ASN A 264 10.14 3.39 4.60
N THR A 265 9.64 2.18 4.40
CA THR A 265 10.45 0.98 4.14
C THR A 265 11.12 0.98 2.77
N GLY A 266 10.71 1.88 1.87
CA GLY A 266 11.18 1.97 0.50
C GLY A 266 12.63 2.46 0.38
N THR A 267 13.19 2.28 -0.81
CA THR A 267 14.55 2.70 -1.16
C THR A 267 14.72 4.22 -1.13
N SER A 268 15.96 4.70 -0.95
CA SER A 268 16.27 6.13 -1.00
C SER A 268 15.86 6.75 -2.34
N ALA A 269 16.05 6.03 -3.45
CA ALA A 269 15.65 6.49 -4.78
C ALA A 269 14.13 6.70 -4.89
N ALA A 270 13.31 5.81 -4.34
CA ALA A 270 11.86 5.97 -4.31
C ALA A 270 11.45 7.19 -3.48
N LYS A 271 12.05 7.37 -2.29
CA LYS A 271 11.76 8.52 -1.41
C LYS A 271 12.16 9.86 -2.01
N GLU A 272 13.29 9.92 -2.75
CA GLU A 272 13.74 11.14 -3.43
C GLU A 272 12.88 11.49 -4.64
N ALA A 273 12.36 10.48 -5.35
CA ALA A 273 11.50 10.65 -6.50
C ALA A 273 10.07 11.07 -6.13
N ALA A 274 9.61 10.69 -4.95
CA ALA A 274 8.27 10.96 -4.47
C ALA A 274 8.11 12.38 -3.95
N ASN A 275 6.89 12.93 -4.03
CA ASN A 275 6.56 14.21 -3.40
C ASN A 275 5.86 14.06 -2.05
N MET A 276 5.62 12.82 -1.60
CA MET A 276 5.16 12.47 -0.26
C MET A 276 5.85 11.20 0.23
N VAL A 277 5.99 11.07 1.55
CA VAL A 277 6.50 9.85 2.21
C VAL A 277 5.51 9.44 3.30
N ASP A 278 5.04 8.21 3.23
CA ASP A 278 4.25 7.58 4.29
C ASP A 278 5.18 6.89 5.28
N LEU A 279 5.21 7.40 6.52
CA LEU A 279 6.11 6.94 7.56
C LEU A 279 5.74 5.58 8.16
N ASP A 280 4.47 5.18 8.02
CA ASP A 280 3.99 3.88 8.53
C ASP A 280 4.05 2.78 7.47
N SER A 281 4.37 3.13 6.22
CA SER A 281 4.35 2.21 5.08
C SER A 281 2.98 1.54 4.89
N ASP A 282 1.93 2.29 5.12
CA ASP A 282 0.54 1.87 4.96
C ASP A 282 -0.10 2.58 3.75
N PRO A 283 -0.26 1.91 2.61
CA PRO A 283 -0.80 2.50 1.39
C PRO A 283 -2.23 3.03 1.56
N THR A 284 -2.95 2.57 2.57
CA THR A 284 -4.30 3.04 2.86
C THR A 284 -4.34 4.48 3.37
N LYS A 285 -3.22 5.02 3.84
CA LYS A 285 -3.09 6.43 4.24
C LYS A 285 -3.26 7.41 3.10
N LEU A 286 -3.14 6.95 1.86
CA LEU A 286 -3.51 7.77 0.72
C LEU A 286 -4.97 8.24 0.81
N ILE A 287 -5.88 7.46 1.42
CA ILE A 287 -7.26 7.88 1.68
C ILE A 287 -7.30 9.17 2.52
N ASP A 288 -6.50 9.21 3.58
CA ASP A 288 -6.41 10.39 4.44
C ASP A 288 -5.78 11.56 3.70
N VAL A 289 -4.75 11.31 2.90
CA VAL A 289 -4.10 12.32 2.04
C VAL A 289 -5.10 12.94 1.07
N VAL A 290 -5.86 12.12 0.34
CA VAL A 290 -6.89 12.56 -0.59
C VAL A 290 -8.01 13.31 0.13
N ARG A 291 -8.47 12.80 1.27
CA ARG A 291 -9.51 13.45 2.08
C ARG A 291 -9.07 14.84 2.54
N ILE A 292 -7.82 14.98 3.03
CA ILE A 292 -7.24 16.26 3.41
C ILE A 292 -7.09 17.19 2.19
N GLY A 293 -6.63 16.67 1.05
CA GLY A 293 -6.55 17.42 -0.20
C GLY A 293 -7.90 17.95 -0.66
N LYS A 294 -8.93 17.10 -0.72
CA LYS A 294 -10.32 17.51 -1.04
C LYS A 294 -10.85 18.58 -0.08
N GLN A 295 -10.59 18.41 1.22
CA GLN A 295 -10.97 19.38 2.23
C GLN A 295 -10.29 20.75 2.01
N LEU A 296 -9.02 20.78 1.61
CA LEU A 296 -8.29 21.99 1.28
C LEU A 296 -8.87 22.69 0.06
N LEU A 297 -9.17 21.92 -1.01
CA LEU A 297 -9.77 22.46 -2.24
C LEU A 297 -11.15 23.06 -1.98
N ILE A 298 -12.02 22.36 -1.24
CA ILE A 298 -13.34 22.86 -0.85
C ILE A 298 -13.21 24.14 -0.01
N THR A 299 -12.30 24.14 0.96
CA THR A 299 -12.07 25.31 1.82
C THR A 299 -11.60 26.50 1.01
N ARG A 300 -10.64 26.30 0.08
CA ARG A 300 -10.14 27.33 -0.82
C ARG A 300 -11.25 27.86 -1.74
N GLY A 301 -12.03 26.96 -2.35
CA GLY A 301 -13.17 27.32 -3.19
C GLY A 301 -14.20 28.14 -2.44
N ALA A 302 -14.57 27.73 -1.23
CA ALA A 302 -15.52 28.47 -0.38
C ALA A 302 -15.00 29.87 -0.03
N LEU A 303 -13.72 29.99 0.36
CA LEU A 303 -13.11 31.29 0.68
C LEU A 303 -13.02 32.21 -0.54
N THR A 304 -12.67 31.68 -1.71
CA THR A 304 -12.60 32.45 -2.96
C THR A 304 -13.98 32.97 -3.37
N THR A 305 -14.99 32.08 -3.33
CA THR A 305 -16.38 32.45 -3.63
C THR A 305 -16.89 33.54 -2.68
N PHE A 306 -16.61 33.38 -1.38
CA PHE A 306 -16.98 34.35 -0.38
C PHE A 306 -16.28 35.70 -0.62
N SER A 307 -14.97 35.69 -0.93
CA SER A 307 -14.21 36.92 -1.21
C SER A 307 -14.78 37.67 -2.43
N LEU A 308 -15.06 36.91 -3.51
CA LEU A 308 -15.65 37.48 -4.71
C LEU A 308 -17.05 38.09 -4.45
N ALA A 309 -17.89 37.37 -3.72
CA ALA A 309 -19.22 37.85 -3.34
C ALA A 309 -19.14 39.13 -2.46
N ASN A 310 -18.19 39.13 -1.51
CA ASN A 310 -17.94 40.27 -0.64
C ASN A 310 -17.44 41.50 -1.43
N ASP A 311 -16.55 41.32 -2.40
CA ASP A 311 -16.07 42.41 -3.25
C ASP A 311 -17.19 42.96 -4.15
N LEU A 312 -18.00 42.05 -4.72
CA LEU A 312 -19.18 42.50 -5.50
C LEU A 312 -20.16 43.30 -4.65
N ALA A 313 -20.45 42.85 -3.43
CA ALA A 313 -21.33 43.59 -2.51
C ALA A 313 -20.81 44.98 -2.19
N LYS A 314 -19.48 45.16 -2.04
CA LYS A 314 -18.86 46.48 -1.83
C LYS A 314 -19.06 47.40 -3.01
N TYR A 315 -18.95 46.91 -4.25
CA TYR A 315 -19.23 47.71 -5.44
C TYR A 315 -20.68 48.19 -5.48
N PHE A 316 -21.63 47.32 -5.14
CA PHE A 316 -23.03 47.71 -5.04
C PHE A 316 -23.32 48.73 -3.91
N ALA A 317 -22.53 48.77 -2.87
CA ALA A 317 -22.63 49.72 -1.78
C ALA A 317 -21.98 51.08 -2.17
N ILE A 318 -20.78 51.05 -2.74
CA ILE A 318 -19.94 52.22 -2.99
C ILE A 318 -20.38 52.98 -4.25
N LEU A 319 -20.68 52.29 -5.35
CA LEU A 319 -21.02 52.94 -6.64
C LEU A 319 -22.27 53.83 -6.57
N PRO A 320 -23.41 53.38 -5.98
CA PRO A 320 -24.57 54.27 -5.82
C PRO A 320 -24.27 55.50 -4.96
N ALA A 321 -23.52 55.33 -3.86
CA ALA A 321 -23.16 56.42 -2.96
C ALA A 321 -22.22 57.46 -3.60
N LEU A 322 -21.32 57.00 -4.49
CA LEU A 322 -20.39 57.89 -5.23
C LEU A 322 -21.07 58.68 -6.36
N PHE A 323 -21.98 58.04 -7.08
CA PHE A 323 -22.55 58.61 -8.31
C PHE A 323 -24.01 59.06 -8.20
N SER A 324 -24.65 58.97 -7.03
CA SER A 324 -26.05 59.37 -6.83
C SER A 324 -26.33 60.81 -7.18
N THR A 325 -25.37 61.73 -6.97
CA THR A 325 -25.48 63.10 -7.33
C THR A 325 -25.41 63.35 -8.83
N GLN A 326 -24.71 62.55 -9.62
CA GLN A 326 -24.55 62.70 -11.08
C GLN A 326 -25.54 61.80 -11.83
N LEU A 327 -25.92 60.66 -11.25
CA LEU A 327 -26.86 59.70 -11.84
C LEU A 327 -27.96 59.33 -10.81
N PRO A 328 -29.03 60.12 -10.70
CA PRO A 328 -30.07 59.92 -9.68
C PRO A 328 -30.73 58.53 -9.72
N HIS A 329 -30.73 57.87 -10.87
CA HIS A 329 -31.28 56.51 -11.01
C HIS A 329 -30.50 55.44 -10.21
N LEU A 330 -29.22 55.69 -9.89
CA LEU A 330 -28.40 54.79 -9.07
C LEU A 330 -28.81 54.78 -7.60
N GLU A 331 -29.54 55.78 -7.14
CA GLU A 331 -30.05 55.81 -5.75
C GLU A 331 -30.99 54.64 -5.45
N ARG A 332 -31.68 54.11 -6.46
CA ARG A 332 -32.49 52.87 -6.33
C ARG A 332 -31.67 51.64 -5.98
N LEU A 333 -30.37 51.65 -6.22
CA LEU A 333 -29.44 50.58 -5.86
C LEU A 333 -28.80 50.79 -4.48
N ASN A 334 -29.05 51.92 -3.82
CA ASN A 334 -28.57 52.23 -2.47
C ASN A 334 -29.38 51.47 -1.39
N VAL A 335 -29.35 50.15 -1.47
CA VAL A 335 -30.11 49.25 -0.56
C VAL A 335 -29.67 49.41 0.90
N MET A 336 -28.43 49.84 1.14
CA MET A 336 -27.87 50.02 2.49
C MET A 336 -28.16 51.43 3.06
N HIS A 337 -28.82 52.30 2.31
CA HIS A 337 -29.18 53.68 2.72
C HIS A 337 -27.98 54.47 3.27
N LEU A 338 -26.84 54.39 2.61
CA LEU A 338 -25.62 55.10 2.98
C LEU A 338 -25.74 56.60 2.57
N HIS A 339 -25.51 57.47 3.55
CA HIS A 339 -25.78 58.92 3.39
C HIS A 339 -24.67 59.71 2.69
N SER A 340 -23.44 59.17 2.60
CA SER A 340 -22.33 59.83 1.95
C SER A 340 -21.31 58.84 1.39
N PRO A 341 -20.52 59.25 0.36
CA PRO A 341 -19.41 58.43 -0.17
C PRO A 341 -18.40 58.04 0.91
N GLN A 342 -18.10 58.94 1.84
CA GLN A 342 -17.15 58.68 2.92
C GLN A 342 -17.67 57.61 3.87
N SER A 343 -18.96 57.64 4.23
CA SER A 343 -19.54 56.60 5.09
C SER A 343 -19.60 55.25 4.39
N ALA A 344 -19.79 55.20 3.07
CA ALA A 344 -19.74 53.97 2.29
C ALA A 344 -18.34 53.34 2.29
N ILE A 345 -17.30 54.16 2.09
CA ILE A 345 -15.91 53.71 2.08
C ILE A 345 -15.51 53.21 3.48
N VAL A 346 -15.80 53.98 4.52
CA VAL A 346 -15.47 53.59 5.92
C VAL A 346 -16.17 52.28 6.31
N SER A 347 -17.47 52.17 5.97
CA SER A 347 -18.24 50.96 6.23
C SER A 347 -17.61 49.71 5.53
N ALA A 348 -17.24 49.88 4.25
CA ALA A 348 -16.61 48.81 3.47
C ALA A 348 -15.25 48.38 4.06
N VAL A 349 -14.42 49.32 4.51
CA VAL A 349 -13.11 49.08 5.14
C VAL A 349 -13.27 48.36 6.48
N VAL A 350 -14.14 48.87 7.35
CA VAL A 350 -14.40 48.26 8.68
C VAL A 350 -14.96 46.85 8.53
N PHE A 351 -15.93 46.65 7.65
CA PHE A 351 -16.52 45.36 7.39
C PHE A 351 -15.46 44.37 6.86
N ASN A 352 -14.58 44.80 5.95
CA ASN A 352 -13.52 43.98 5.41
C ASN A 352 -12.53 43.56 6.49
N ALA A 353 -12.14 44.47 7.38
CA ALA A 353 -11.25 44.17 8.49
C ALA A 353 -11.86 43.11 9.46
N LEU A 354 -13.13 43.25 9.81
CA LEU A 354 -13.85 42.31 10.67
C LEU A 354 -14.02 40.94 10.02
N ILE A 355 -14.35 40.91 8.74
CA ILE A 355 -14.52 39.66 7.98
C ILE A 355 -13.21 38.90 7.85
N ILE A 356 -12.07 39.55 7.59
CA ILE A 356 -10.77 38.88 7.51
C ILE A 356 -10.46 38.20 8.83
N VAL A 357 -10.65 38.90 9.96
CA VAL A 357 -10.41 38.33 11.29
C VAL A 357 -11.31 37.12 11.56
N ALA A 358 -12.59 37.16 11.13
CA ALA A 358 -13.52 36.06 11.28
C ALA A 358 -13.21 34.85 10.33
N LEU A 359 -12.70 35.12 9.14
CA LEU A 359 -12.40 34.07 8.15
C LEU A 359 -11.11 33.31 8.45
N ILE A 360 -10.14 33.89 9.14
CA ILE A 360 -8.88 33.21 9.47
C ILE A 360 -9.13 31.91 10.28
N PRO A 361 -9.88 31.93 11.41
CA PRO A 361 -10.18 30.69 12.13
C PRO A 361 -10.97 29.67 11.29
N LEU A 362 -11.91 30.13 10.45
CA LEU A 362 -12.67 29.26 9.55
C LEU A 362 -11.77 28.58 8.51
N ALA A 363 -10.84 29.35 7.93
CA ALA A 363 -9.86 28.81 6.97
C ALA A 363 -8.95 27.77 7.61
N LEU A 364 -8.49 28.04 8.84
CA LEU A 364 -7.64 27.10 9.60
C LEU A 364 -8.41 25.84 9.98
N LYS A 365 -9.68 25.94 10.37
CA LYS A 365 -10.52 24.78 10.67
C LYS A 365 -10.86 23.97 9.41
N GLY A 366 -11.05 24.62 8.29
CA GLY A 366 -11.46 24.05 7.00
C GLY A 366 -12.91 23.59 6.97
N VAL A 367 -13.42 23.35 5.76
CA VAL A 367 -14.75 22.76 5.52
C VAL A 367 -14.63 21.25 5.52
N ALA A 368 -15.48 20.54 6.27
CA ALA A 368 -15.44 19.08 6.29
C ALA A 368 -15.87 18.50 4.92
N TYR A 369 -15.10 17.53 4.43
CA TYR A 369 -15.51 16.68 3.33
C TYR A 369 -16.39 15.54 3.91
N LYS A 370 -17.62 15.42 3.42
CA LYS A 370 -18.57 14.37 3.80
C LYS A 370 -18.80 13.44 2.63
#